data_6bd3240f20b3b3fc5db07fb84ec308c4
#
_entry.id   6bd3240f20b3b3fc5db07fb84ec308c4
#
_cell.length_a   1.000
_cell.length_b   1.000
_cell.length_c   1.000
_cell.angle_alpha   90.00
_cell.angle_beta   90.00
_cell.angle_gamma   90.00
#
_symmetry.space_group_name_H-M   'P 1'
#
loop_
_entity.id
_entity.type
_entity.pdbx_description
1 polymer ?
#
loop_
_entity_poly.entity_id
_entity_poly.type
_entity_poly.pdbx_seq_one_letter_code
_entity_poly.pdbx_strand_id
1 'polypeptide(L)'
;MSRTITKTVQLTHKFLTALLACMALSMLSATQSVAQDAAAEPGRYRPQGREIARDIGREFDEALYEVRTYDPEPSVAEFAAATIFYPLTLSFAPPSPAVVLVPGYTATQDAYDWWGPALASLGIVVMIIDTNTPRDTFQPRKQAHIAAVAFLRGENDNSDSPIRGKIDTSKLGIMGHSLGGGAGLAAAEELGDSIKAVVALMPYCCELGQSFDGDYSGQSVPTLIFTSSVDTVAPPATHARLLYESIADNTPKAYVEFNTGTHNLPTNAGNDLPNLARFTFAWLKLNLDGNSAYATTFNGDLSADLADKVATLDTNQ
;
A
#
# COMPACT_ATOMS: atom_id res chain seq x y z
N MET A 1 -5.98 12.59 -80.64
CA MET A 1 -6.60 12.94 -79.32
C MET A 1 -6.97 11.75 -78.44
N SER A 2 -6.28 10.62 -78.51
CA SER A 2 -6.72 9.38 -77.79
C SER A 2 -5.68 8.78 -76.81
N ARG A 3 -4.56 9.47 -76.55
CA ARG A 3 -3.49 8.94 -75.59
C ARG A 3 -3.40 9.67 -74.23
N THR A 4 -4.15 10.74 -74.00
CA THR A 4 -4.07 11.56 -72.79
C THR A 4 -5.10 11.17 -71.73
N ILE A 5 -6.20 10.53 -72.12
CA ILE A 5 -7.31 10.17 -71.21
C ILE A 5 -6.98 8.88 -70.40
N THR A 6 -6.18 7.96 -70.96
CA THR A 6 -5.90 6.66 -70.32
C THR A 6 -4.89 6.76 -69.18
N LYS A 7 -4.03 7.80 -69.14
CA LYS A 7 -3.05 8.01 -68.03
C LYS A 7 -3.68 8.64 -66.80
N THR A 8 -4.72 9.43 -66.95
CA THR A 8 -5.37 10.13 -65.82
C THR A 8 -6.24 9.16 -64.98
N VAL A 9 -6.86 8.18 -65.63
CA VAL A 9 -7.71 7.17 -64.93
C VAL A 9 -6.87 6.15 -64.15
N GLN A 10 -5.65 5.82 -64.61
CA GLN A 10 -4.75 4.92 -63.87
C GLN A 10 -4.08 5.58 -62.64
N LEU A 11 -3.93 6.91 -62.63
CA LEU A 11 -3.37 7.62 -61.48
C LEU A 11 -4.37 7.75 -60.32
N THR A 12 -5.67 7.95 -60.64
CA THR A 12 -6.70 8.05 -59.61
C THR A 12 -6.99 6.71 -58.90
N HIS A 13 -6.85 5.56 -59.58
CA HIS A 13 -7.03 4.24 -58.98
C HIS A 13 -5.90 3.86 -58.02
N LYS A 14 -4.66 4.29 -58.28
CA LYS A 14 -3.51 4.03 -57.41
C LYS A 14 -3.53 4.89 -56.13
N PHE A 15 -4.08 6.10 -56.19
CA PHE A 15 -4.24 6.94 -55.01
C PHE A 15 -5.39 6.48 -54.09
N LEU A 16 -6.47 5.94 -54.66
CA LEU A 16 -7.61 5.45 -53.89
C LEU A 16 -7.28 4.15 -53.13
N THR A 17 -6.48 3.26 -53.70
CA THR A 17 -6.01 2.04 -53.03
C THR A 17 -4.98 2.29 -51.96
N ALA A 18 -4.13 3.33 -52.09
CA ALA A 18 -3.19 3.72 -51.06
C ALA A 18 -3.87 4.38 -49.82
N LEU A 19 -4.97 5.14 -50.06
CA LEU A 19 -5.72 5.77 -48.97
C LEU A 19 -6.54 4.74 -48.15
N LEU A 20 -7.08 3.71 -48.80
CA LEU A 20 -7.79 2.62 -48.12
C LEU A 20 -6.87 1.68 -47.36
N ALA A 21 -5.60 1.50 -47.74
CA ALA A 21 -4.62 0.73 -47.04
C ALA A 21 -4.10 1.46 -45.78
N CYS A 22 -3.97 2.79 -45.81
CA CYS A 22 -3.59 3.58 -44.63
C CYS A 22 -4.71 3.67 -43.57
N MET A 23 -5.98 3.69 -43.97
CA MET A 23 -7.12 3.66 -43.05
C MET A 23 -7.30 2.27 -42.39
N ALA A 24 -6.96 1.20 -43.06
CA ALA A 24 -7.02 -0.15 -42.49
C ALA A 24 -5.88 -0.43 -41.50
N LEU A 25 -4.68 0.18 -41.65
CA LEU A 25 -3.59 0.06 -40.72
C LEU A 25 -3.78 0.92 -39.46
N SER A 26 -4.50 2.04 -39.55
CA SER A 26 -4.78 2.88 -38.37
C SER A 26 -5.92 2.34 -37.49
N MET A 27 -6.77 1.45 -38.04
CA MET A 27 -7.78 0.77 -37.22
C MET A 27 -7.29 -0.52 -36.56
N LEU A 28 -6.18 -1.13 -37.02
CA LEU A 28 -5.58 -2.29 -36.36
C LEU A 28 -4.73 -1.91 -35.12
N SER A 29 -4.23 -0.67 -35.02
CA SER A 29 -3.46 -0.21 -33.87
C SER A 29 -4.33 0.32 -32.72
N ALA A 30 -5.61 0.61 -32.97
CA ALA A 30 -6.54 1.07 -31.93
C ALA A 30 -7.24 -0.08 -31.16
N THR A 31 -7.15 -1.32 -31.66
CA THR A 31 -7.81 -2.47 -31.02
C THR A 31 -6.88 -3.32 -30.14
N GLN A 32 -5.58 -3.01 -30.10
CA GLN A 32 -4.63 -3.74 -29.24
C GLN A 32 -4.44 -3.13 -27.84
N SER A 33 -4.94 -1.92 -27.57
CA SER A 33 -4.79 -1.30 -26.24
C SER A 33 -5.98 -1.56 -25.29
N VAL A 34 -7.02 -2.26 -25.72
CA VAL A 34 -8.22 -2.55 -24.89
C VAL A 34 -8.26 -4.01 -24.40
N ALA A 35 -7.34 -4.86 -24.86
CA ALA A 35 -7.38 -6.30 -24.54
C ALA A 35 -6.49 -6.72 -23.36
N GLN A 36 -5.78 -5.80 -22.70
CA GLN A 36 -4.91 -6.13 -21.55
C GLN A 36 -5.54 -5.86 -20.18
N ASP A 37 -6.75 -5.32 -20.12
CA ASP A 37 -7.53 -5.17 -18.88
C ASP A 37 -8.36 -6.43 -18.51
N ALA A 38 -8.16 -7.55 -19.18
CA ALA A 38 -8.92 -8.76 -18.93
C ALA A 38 -8.08 -9.77 -18.15
N ALA A 39 -8.35 -9.88 -16.91
CA ALA A 39 -8.30 -11.00 -16.00
C ALA A 39 -7.78 -10.56 -14.62
N ALA A 40 -8.65 -9.91 -13.85
CA ALA A 40 -8.53 -10.02 -12.40
C ALA A 40 -8.76 -11.50 -12.05
N GLU A 41 -7.73 -12.19 -11.57
CA GLU A 41 -7.88 -13.54 -11.05
C GLU A 41 -8.90 -13.51 -9.90
N PRO A 42 -9.96 -14.36 -9.92
CA PRO A 42 -11.04 -14.30 -8.92
C PRO A 42 -10.66 -14.76 -7.51
N GLY A 43 -9.39 -15.08 -7.24
CA GLY A 43 -8.97 -15.86 -6.06
C GLY A 43 -8.59 -15.06 -4.82
N ARG A 44 -8.20 -13.76 -4.92
CA ARG A 44 -7.64 -12.99 -3.80
C ARG A 44 -8.51 -11.81 -3.34
N TYR A 45 -9.75 -11.76 -3.76
CA TYR A 45 -10.65 -10.68 -3.33
C TYR A 45 -11.33 -11.04 -2.00
N ARG A 46 -10.98 -10.35 -0.92
CA ARG A 46 -11.67 -10.47 0.36
C ARG A 46 -12.80 -9.44 0.46
N PRO A 47 -14.08 -9.87 0.45
CA PRO A 47 -15.23 -8.96 0.60
C PRO A 47 -15.15 -8.08 1.84
N GLN A 48 -14.61 -8.63 2.94
CA GLN A 48 -14.44 -7.96 4.23
C GLN A 48 -13.68 -6.62 4.12
N GLY A 49 -12.56 -6.57 3.40
CA GLY A 49 -11.81 -5.34 3.22
C GLY A 49 -12.63 -4.24 2.53
N ARG A 50 -13.45 -4.61 1.55
CA ARG A 50 -14.33 -3.65 0.86
C ARG A 50 -15.50 -3.17 1.73
N GLU A 51 -16.01 -4.01 2.61
CA GLU A 51 -17.04 -3.61 3.59
C GLU A 51 -16.46 -2.57 4.54
N ILE A 52 -15.27 -2.82 5.08
CA ILE A 52 -14.53 -1.87 5.91
C ILE A 52 -14.29 -0.55 5.17
N ALA A 53 -13.87 -0.59 3.90
CA ALA A 53 -13.68 0.61 3.09
C ALA A 53 -14.97 1.42 2.92
N ARG A 54 -16.14 0.77 2.80
CA ARG A 54 -17.43 1.47 2.73
C ARG A 54 -17.76 2.20 4.01
N ASP A 55 -17.45 1.63 5.17
CA ASP A 55 -17.69 2.25 6.46
C ASP A 55 -16.79 3.47 6.64
N ILE A 56 -15.50 3.33 6.34
CA ILE A 56 -14.52 4.42 6.35
C ILE A 56 -14.91 5.51 5.34
N GLY A 57 -15.29 5.12 4.11
CA GLY A 57 -15.72 6.07 3.07
C GLY A 57 -16.94 6.89 3.48
N ARG A 58 -17.90 6.28 4.18
CA ARG A 58 -19.05 7.02 4.73
C ARG A 58 -18.70 7.95 5.87
N GLU A 59 -17.77 7.54 6.73
CA GLU A 59 -17.34 8.35 7.87
C GLU A 59 -16.57 9.59 7.43
N PHE A 60 -15.67 9.46 6.46
CA PHE A 60 -14.78 10.52 6.01
C PHE A 60 -15.23 11.20 4.70
N ASP A 61 -16.39 10.85 4.17
CA ASP A 61 -16.92 11.35 2.88
C ASP A 61 -15.93 11.10 1.71
N GLU A 62 -15.35 9.90 1.68
CA GLU A 62 -14.40 9.50 0.63
C GLU A 62 -15.07 8.70 -0.47
N ALA A 63 -14.64 8.92 -1.70
CA ALA A 63 -15.08 8.15 -2.85
C ALA A 63 -14.57 6.71 -2.79
N LEU A 64 -15.38 5.77 -3.27
CA LEU A 64 -15.00 4.36 -3.38
C LEU A 64 -14.65 3.99 -4.83
N TYR A 65 -13.52 3.31 -4.98
CA TYR A 65 -13.01 2.82 -6.24
C TYR A 65 -13.26 1.31 -6.40
N GLU A 66 -13.38 0.87 -7.63
CA GLU A 66 -13.24 -0.54 -7.96
C GLU A 66 -11.77 -0.94 -7.83
N VAL A 67 -11.50 -2.13 -7.26
CA VAL A 67 -10.13 -2.61 -7.02
C VAL A 67 -9.75 -3.64 -8.06
N ARG A 68 -8.55 -3.52 -8.58
CA ARG A 68 -7.86 -4.51 -9.40
C ARG A 68 -6.63 -5.03 -8.68
N THR A 69 -6.21 -6.23 -9.05
CA THR A 69 -4.99 -6.86 -8.51
C THR A 69 -4.14 -7.39 -9.64
N TYR A 70 -2.84 -7.45 -9.42
CA TYR A 70 -1.94 -8.26 -10.21
C TYR A 70 -0.74 -8.69 -9.38
N ASP A 71 -0.12 -9.80 -9.77
CA ASP A 71 1.04 -10.36 -9.14
C ASP A 71 2.25 -10.09 -10.05
N PRO A 72 3.08 -9.06 -9.76
CA PRO A 72 4.32 -8.87 -10.49
C PRO A 72 5.30 -10.00 -10.19
N GLU A 73 6.19 -10.31 -11.14
CA GLU A 73 7.32 -11.21 -10.91
C GLU A 73 8.53 -10.40 -10.43
N PRO A 74 8.81 -10.35 -9.10
CA PRO A 74 9.92 -9.56 -8.61
C PRO A 74 11.24 -10.16 -9.07
N SER A 75 12.10 -9.33 -9.66
CA SER A 75 13.49 -9.69 -10.02
C SER A 75 14.50 -9.14 -9.00
N VAL A 76 14.12 -9.11 -7.71
CA VAL A 76 14.94 -8.61 -6.60
C VAL A 76 15.28 -9.76 -5.65
N ALA A 77 16.42 -9.63 -4.95
CA ALA A 77 16.91 -10.69 -4.08
C ALA A 77 16.26 -10.67 -2.67
N GLU A 78 15.61 -9.58 -2.30
CA GLU A 78 15.21 -9.29 -0.93
C GLU A 78 13.83 -9.83 -0.56
N PHE A 79 12.99 -10.17 -1.57
CA PHE A 79 11.68 -10.78 -1.35
C PHE A 79 11.24 -11.65 -2.53
N ALA A 80 10.40 -12.67 -2.26
CA ALA A 80 10.10 -13.72 -3.21
C ALA A 80 8.89 -13.46 -4.10
N ALA A 81 7.88 -12.75 -3.61
CA ALA A 81 6.63 -12.51 -4.33
C ALA A 81 5.95 -11.22 -3.86
N ALA A 82 5.02 -10.71 -4.65
CA ALA A 82 4.17 -9.59 -4.29
C ALA A 82 2.80 -9.70 -4.94
N THR A 83 1.78 -9.14 -4.27
CA THR A 83 0.48 -8.82 -4.87
C THR A 83 0.24 -7.33 -4.73
N ILE A 84 -0.13 -6.68 -5.83
CA ILE A 84 -0.46 -5.26 -5.86
C ILE A 84 -1.98 -5.10 -6.05
N PHE A 85 -2.61 -4.40 -5.12
CA PHE A 85 -4.00 -3.97 -5.16
C PHE A 85 -4.04 -2.50 -5.53
N TYR A 86 -4.82 -2.12 -6.54
CA TYR A 86 -4.86 -0.74 -6.99
C TYR A 86 -6.28 -0.30 -7.36
N PRO A 87 -6.61 1.00 -7.14
CA PRO A 87 -7.89 1.55 -7.57
C PRO A 87 -7.96 1.61 -9.09
N LEU A 88 -9.08 1.18 -9.65
CA LEU A 88 -9.38 1.42 -11.06
C LEU A 88 -9.79 2.89 -11.21
N THR A 89 -8.88 3.70 -11.72
CA THR A 89 -9.08 5.13 -11.93
C THR A 89 -9.16 5.45 -13.41
N LEU A 90 -9.84 6.54 -13.75
CA LEU A 90 -9.82 7.08 -15.10
C LEU A 90 -8.42 7.60 -15.44
N SER A 91 -8.03 7.57 -16.72
CA SER A 91 -6.69 7.96 -17.17
C SER A 91 -6.32 9.42 -16.88
N PHE A 92 -7.29 10.28 -16.59
CA PHE A 92 -7.09 11.68 -16.18
C PHE A 92 -7.16 11.91 -14.68
N ALA A 93 -7.38 10.86 -13.87
CA ALA A 93 -7.31 10.97 -12.40
C ALA A 93 -5.86 11.22 -11.96
N PRO A 94 -5.63 11.97 -10.85
CA PRO A 94 -4.30 12.12 -10.30
C PRO A 94 -3.73 10.76 -9.86
N PRO A 95 -2.40 10.58 -9.88
CA PRO A 95 -1.78 9.38 -9.36
C PRO A 95 -2.12 9.15 -7.88
N SER A 96 -2.25 7.90 -7.50
CA SER A 96 -2.58 7.48 -6.14
C SER A 96 -1.35 7.43 -5.23
N PRO A 97 -1.47 7.74 -3.93
CA PRO A 97 -0.47 7.33 -2.95
C PRO A 97 -0.37 5.81 -2.88
N ALA A 98 0.76 5.31 -2.34
CA ALA A 98 0.94 3.86 -2.26
C ALA A 98 1.66 3.44 -0.97
N VAL A 99 1.39 2.21 -0.52
CA VAL A 99 2.02 1.59 0.64
C VAL A 99 2.50 0.18 0.33
N VAL A 100 3.59 -0.22 0.98
CA VAL A 100 4.10 -1.60 1.00
C VAL A 100 3.79 -2.21 2.36
N LEU A 101 3.34 -3.47 2.40
CA LEU A 101 3.13 -4.23 3.63
C LEU A 101 4.04 -5.46 3.67
N VAL A 102 4.83 -5.56 4.76
CA VAL A 102 5.72 -6.71 5.03
C VAL A 102 5.16 -7.56 6.16
N PRO A 103 4.98 -8.87 5.94
CA PRO A 103 4.44 -9.81 6.91
C PRO A 103 5.26 -9.97 8.20
N GLY A 104 4.64 -10.55 9.23
CA GLY A 104 5.30 -11.03 10.44
C GLY A 104 6.03 -12.36 10.24
N TYR A 105 6.73 -12.83 11.29
CA TYR A 105 7.42 -14.12 11.30
C TYR A 105 6.42 -15.26 11.12
N THR A 106 6.74 -16.24 10.27
CA THR A 106 5.92 -17.38 9.84
C THR A 106 4.67 -17.03 9.02
N ALA A 107 4.42 -15.77 8.71
CA ALA A 107 3.30 -15.34 7.89
C ALA A 107 3.70 -15.05 6.44
N THR A 108 2.74 -15.21 5.54
CA THR A 108 2.80 -14.85 4.13
C THR A 108 1.81 -13.73 3.83
N GLN A 109 1.88 -13.15 2.62
CA GLN A 109 0.95 -12.10 2.16
C GLN A 109 -0.52 -12.49 2.30
N ASP A 110 -0.86 -13.78 2.16
CA ASP A 110 -2.24 -14.27 2.26
C ASP A 110 -2.89 -14.00 3.62
N ALA A 111 -2.09 -13.85 4.68
CA ALA A 111 -2.61 -13.49 6.00
C ALA A 111 -3.08 -12.03 6.10
N TYR A 112 -2.75 -11.19 5.12
CA TYR A 112 -2.99 -9.74 5.14
C TYR A 112 -3.79 -9.25 3.92
N ASP A 113 -4.28 -10.14 3.08
CA ASP A 113 -4.91 -9.80 1.80
C ASP A 113 -6.18 -8.94 1.92
N TRP A 114 -6.78 -8.83 3.11
CA TRP A 114 -7.88 -7.91 3.39
C TRP A 114 -7.48 -6.43 3.33
N TRP A 115 -6.20 -6.08 3.62
CA TRP A 115 -5.69 -4.71 3.55
C TRP A 115 -5.75 -4.15 2.13
N GLY A 116 -5.50 -5.01 1.13
CA GLY A 116 -5.56 -4.61 -0.26
C GLY A 116 -6.89 -3.93 -0.62
N PRO A 117 -8.04 -4.65 -0.59
CA PRO A 117 -9.33 -4.05 -0.90
C PRO A 117 -9.77 -2.98 0.11
N ALA A 118 -9.32 -3.03 1.38
CA ALA A 118 -9.65 -2.02 2.37
C ALA A 118 -9.08 -0.63 2.00
N LEU A 119 -7.82 -0.57 1.62
CA LEU A 119 -7.16 0.69 1.30
C LEU A 119 -7.28 1.07 -0.19
N ALA A 120 -7.22 0.08 -1.11
CA ALA A 120 -7.30 0.38 -2.53
C ALA A 120 -8.71 0.84 -2.95
N SER A 121 -9.79 0.37 -2.26
CA SER A 121 -11.13 0.95 -2.47
C SER A 121 -11.22 2.42 -2.07
N LEU A 122 -10.30 2.92 -1.25
CA LEU A 122 -10.21 4.31 -0.80
C LEU A 122 -9.10 5.11 -1.52
N GLY A 123 -8.59 4.57 -2.64
CA GLY A 123 -7.66 5.27 -3.51
C GLY A 123 -6.18 5.11 -3.19
N ILE A 124 -5.78 4.20 -2.30
CA ILE A 124 -4.38 3.95 -1.94
C ILE A 124 -3.91 2.63 -2.57
N VAL A 125 -2.87 2.65 -3.39
CA VAL A 125 -2.26 1.42 -3.91
C VAL A 125 -1.59 0.65 -2.76
N VAL A 126 -1.82 -0.66 -2.68
CA VAL A 126 -1.25 -1.52 -1.64
C VAL A 126 -0.45 -2.65 -2.28
N MET A 127 0.83 -2.75 -1.99
CA MET A 127 1.66 -3.89 -2.33
C MET A 127 1.92 -4.72 -1.07
N ILE A 128 1.52 -5.99 -1.07
CA ILE A 128 1.80 -6.93 0.00
C ILE A 128 2.81 -7.93 -0.53
N ILE A 129 3.91 -8.15 0.20
CA ILE A 129 4.99 -9.04 -0.25
C ILE A 129 5.03 -10.36 0.52
N ASP A 130 5.68 -11.36 -0.06
CA ASP A 130 6.24 -12.50 0.65
C ASP A 130 7.74 -12.28 0.80
N THR A 131 8.26 -12.39 2.02
CA THR A 131 9.71 -12.49 2.22
C THR A 131 10.24 -13.77 1.61
N ASN A 132 11.56 -13.90 1.40
CA ASN A 132 12.15 -15.06 0.75
C ASN A 132 11.80 -16.37 1.45
N THR A 133 11.69 -16.33 2.77
CA THR A 133 11.06 -17.38 3.55
C THR A 133 10.15 -16.78 4.62
N PRO A 134 9.05 -17.45 5.02
CA PRO A 134 8.22 -16.96 6.12
C PRO A 134 8.99 -16.85 7.45
N ARG A 135 10.17 -17.48 7.55
CA ARG A 135 11.05 -17.46 8.74
C ARG A 135 12.18 -16.46 8.66
N ASP A 136 12.20 -15.59 7.67
CA ASP A 136 13.15 -14.48 7.63
C ASP A 136 13.04 -13.67 8.91
N THR A 137 14.21 -13.31 9.47
CA THR A 137 14.32 -12.57 10.72
C THR A 137 14.26 -11.06 10.49
N PHE A 138 14.67 -10.28 11.45
CA PHE A 138 14.54 -8.82 11.43
C PHE A 138 15.29 -8.16 10.26
N GLN A 139 16.59 -8.48 10.06
CA GLN A 139 17.38 -7.83 9.03
C GLN A 139 16.92 -8.12 7.60
N PRO A 140 16.63 -9.37 7.19
CA PRO A 140 16.01 -9.64 5.88
C PRO A 140 14.70 -8.86 5.66
N ARG A 141 13.84 -8.73 6.69
CA ARG A 141 12.59 -7.96 6.57
C ARG A 141 12.82 -6.47 6.42
N LYS A 142 13.84 -5.91 7.08
CA LYS A 142 14.26 -4.53 6.87
C LYS A 142 14.67 -4.31 5.41
N GLN A 143 15.52 -5.18 4.87
CA GLN A 143 15.94 -5.09 3.46
C GLN A 143 14.77 -5.30 2.50
N ALA A 144 13.82 -6.19 2.84
CA ALA A 144 12.61 -6.40 2.05
C ALA A 144 11.74 -5.12 1.98
N HIS A 145 11.59 -4.35 3.05
CA HIS A 145 10.92 -3.05 3.01
C HIS A 145 11.58 -2.07 2.02
N ILE A 146 12.90 -1.95 2.11
CA ILE A 146 13.68 -1.01 1.28
C ILE A 146 13.57 -1.41 -0.20
N ALA A 147 13.79 -2.68 -0.50
CA ALA A 147 13.70 -3.21 -1.86
C ALA A 147 12.28 -3.10 -2.42
N ALA A 148 11.25 -3.36 -1.60
CA ALA A 148 9.85 -3.29 -2.02
C ALA A 148 9.41 -1.85 -2.37
N VAL A 149 9.89 -0.83 -1.64
CA VAL A 149 9.66 0.58 -2.00
C VAL A 149 10.32 0.91 -3.34
N ALA A 150 11.56 0.45 -3.57
CA ALA A 150 12.26 0.66 -4.83
C ALA A 150 11.58 -0.08 -5.99
N PHE A 151 11.15 -1.32 -5.76
CA PHE A 151 10.42 -2.14 -6.73
C PHE A 151 9.10 -1.49 -7.14
N LEU A 152 8.30 -1.00 -6.19
CA LEU A 152 7.03 -0.34 -6.46
C LEU A 152 7.20 0.94 -7.31
N ARG A 153 8.29 1.69 -7.11
CA ARG A 153 8.67 2.80 -8.00
C ARG A 153 9.00 2.31 -9.40
N GLY A 154 9.77 1.23 -9.52
CA GLY A 154 10.10 0.62 -10.80
C GLY A 154 8.86 0.15 -11.56
N GLU A 155 7.88 -0.44 -10.87
CA GLU A 155 6.60 -0.85 -11.47
C GLU A 155 5.79 0.34 -12.02
N ASN A 156 5.86 1.50 -11.36
CA ASN A 156 5.23 2.73 -11.88
C ASN A 156 5.89 3.23 -13.19
N ASP A 157 7.15 2.91 -13.41
CA ASP A 157 7.89 3.28 -14.62
C ASP A 157 7.88 2.18 -15.69
N ASN A 158 7.55 0.95 -15.31
CA ASN A 158 7.54 -0.23 -16.17
C ASN A 158 6.43 -0.16 -17.22
N SER A 159 6.79 -0.23 -18.52
CA SER A 159 5.84 -0.14 -19.64
C SER A 159 4.82 -1.27 -19.66
N ASP A 160 5.15 -2.42 -19.09
CA ASP A 160 4.33 -3.62 -19.10
C ASP A 160 3.47 -3.74 -17.83
N SER A 161 3.68 -2.86 -16.85
CA SER A 161 2.94 -2.85 -15.60
C SER A 161 1.56 -2.20 -15.75
N PRO A 162 0.47 -2.82 -15.22
CA PRO A 162 -0.86 -2.22 -15.22
C PRO A 162 -0.97 -0.96 -14.35
N ILE A 163 0.01 -0.72 -13.47
CA ILE A 163 0.06 0.47 -12.60
C ILE A 163 1.01 1.56 -13.13
N ARG A 164 1.52 1.42 -14.35
CA ARG A 164 2.39 2.44 -14.94
C ARG A 164 1.76 3.83 -14.90
N GLY A 165 2.48 4.78 -14.30
CA GLY A 165 2.04 6.17 -14.18
C GLY A 165 0.84 6.39 -13.26
N LYS A 166 0.42 5.37 -12.48
CA LYS A 166 -0.75 5.46 -11.57
C LYS A 166 -0.36 5.77 -10.13
N ILE A 167 0.93 5.70 -9.78
CA ILE A 167 1.43 5.98 -8.43
C ILE A 167 2.09 7.35 -8.38
N ASP A 168 1.74 8.14 -7.38
CA ASP A 168 2.53 9.30 -6.97
C ASP A 168 3.71 8.82 -6.12
N THR A 169 4.88 8.67 -6.75
CA THR A 169 6.09 8.17 -6.08
C THR A 169 6.67 9.09 -5.02
N SER A 170 6.14 10.30 -4.87
CA SER A 170 6.43 11.20 -3.76
C SER A 170 5.58 10.93 -2.51
N LYS A 171 4.54 10.09 -2.62
CA LYS A 171 3.55 9.77 -1.59
C LYS A 171 3.57 8.27 -1.25
N LEU A 172 4.74 7.77 -0.87
CA LEU A 172 4.93 6.37 -0.49
C LEU A 172 4.98 6.21 1.02
N GLY A 173 4.44 5.09 1.51
CA GLY A 173 4.51 4.68 2.89
C GLY A 173 4.87 3.20 3.02
N ILE A 174 5.19 2.78 4.24
CA ILE A 174 5.41 1.36 4.57
C ILE A 174 4.55 0.95 5.75
N MET A 175 4.13 -0.30 5.72
CA MET A 175 3.39 -0.98 6.78
C MET A 175 4.08 -2.30 7.10
N GLY A 176 4.03 -2.74 8.33
CA GLY A 176 4.57 -4.05 8.67
C GLY A 176 3.97 -4.61 9.95
N HIS A 177 3.86 -5.93 10.02
CA HIS A 177 3.34 -6.64 11.19
C HIS A 177 4.45 -7.35 11.96
N SER A 178 4.40 -7.33 13.29
CA SER A 178 5.31 -8.09 14.14
C SER A 178 6.79 -7.79 13.83
N LEU A 179 7.61 -8.78 13.49
CA LEU A 179 8.98 -8.56 12.99
C LEU A 179 9.01 -7.65 11.76
N GLY A 180 8.02 -7.74 10.86
CA GLY A 180 7.88 -6.79 9.74
C GLY A 180 7.60 -5.37 10.21
N GLY A 181 6.87 -5.19 11.31
CA GLY A 181 6.59 -3.88 11.91
C GLY A 181 7.83 -3.24 12.55
N GLY A 182 8.56 -3.98 13.37
CA GLY A 182 9.81 -3.50 13.94
C GLY A 182 10.88 -3.23 12.88
N ALA A 183 11.04 -4.15 11.94
CA ALA A 183 11.94 -3.99 10.79
C ALA A 183 11.56 -2.81 9.89
N GLY A 184 10.25 -2.50 9.79
CA GLY A 184 9.73 -1.33 9.09
C GLY A 184 10.21 -0.01 9.72
N LEU A 185 10.25 0.10 11.04
CA LEU A 185 10.81 1.28 11.72
C LEU A 185 12.29 1.46 11.38
N ALA A 186 13.07 0.38 11.44
CA ALA A 186 14.49 0.42 11.06
C ALA A 186 14.70 0.71 9.55
N ALA A 187 13.79 0.28 8.69
CA ALA A 187 13.81 0.61 7.28
C ALA A 187 13.45 2.09 7.03
N ALA A 188 12.51 2.65 7.81
CA ALA A 188 12.11 4.04 7.72
C ALA A 188 13.24 5.00 8.04
N GLU A 189 14.06 4.68 9.04
CA GLU A 189 15.25 5.47 9.38
C GLU A 189 16.23 5.53 8.19
N GLU A 190 16.42 4.44 7.46
CA GLU A 190 17.29 4.38 6.28
C GLU A 190 16.65 5.02 5.05
N LEU A 191 15.35 4.83 4.85
CA LEU A 191 14.60 5.40 3.71
C LEU A 191 14.42 6.91 3.82
N GLY A 192 14.31 7.45 5.05
CA GLY A 192 14.16 8.87 5.32
C GLY A 192 13.06 9.50 4.47
N ASP A 193 13.37 10.63 3.83
CA ASP A 193 12.44 11.39 2.98
C ASP A 193 11.92 10.62 1.75
N SER A 194 12.44 9.45 1.48
CA SER A 194 11.96 8.58 0.39
C SER A 194 10.55 8.06 0.63
N ILE A 195 10.10 8.05 1.88
CA ILE A 195 8.73 7.69 2.28
C ILE A 195 8.16 8.79 3.19
N LYS A 196 6.83 8.81 3.36
CA LYS A 196 6.13 9.86 4.10
C LYS A 196 5.31 9.33 5.28
N ALA A 197 5.18 8.02 5.41
CA ALA A 197 4.44 7.41 6.52
C ALA A 197 4.95 6.00 6.83
N VAL A 198 4.92 5.67 8.11
CA VAL A 198 5.12 4.32 8.64
C VAL A 198 3.89 3.91 9.44
N VAL A 199 3.46 2.65 9.27
CA VAL A 199 2.45 2.02 10.12
C VAL A 199 3.01 0.70 10.65
N ALA A 200 3.37 0.68 11.93
CA ALA A 200 3.87 -0.50 12.61
C ALA A 200 2.72 -1.21 13.36
N LEU A 201 2.36 -2.38 12.88
CA LEU A 201 1.24 -3.18 13.35
C LEU A 201 1.75 -4.22 14.36
N MET A 202 1.44 -4.07 15.65
CA MET A 202 1.90 -4.97 16.74
C MET A 202 3.41 -5.28 16.60
N PRO A 203 4.28 -4.26 16.50
CA PRO A 203 5.68 -4.47 16.12
C PRO A 203 6.43 -5.31 17.17
N TYR A 204 7.21 -6.28 16.67
CA TYR A 204 8.23 -6.96 17.45
C TYR A 204 9.55 -6.19 17.26
N CYS A 205 10.17 -5.71 18.33
CA CYS A 205 11.16 -4.62 18.29
C CYS A 205 12.47 -4.93 17.56
N CYS A 206 12.87 -6.17 17.53
CA CYS A 206 14.27 -6.53 17.30
C CYS A 206 14.39 -7.98 16.81
N GLU A 207 15.60 -8.52 16.72
CA GLU A 207 15.79 -9.94 16.44
C GLU A 207 15.14 -10.82 17.50
N LEU A 208 14.70 -12.02 17.10
CA LEU A 208 14.00 -12.94 17.97
C LEU A 208 14.85 -13.28 19.20
N GLY A 209 14.25 -13.13 20.38
CA GLY A 209 14.89 -13.42 21.66
C GLY A 209 15.86 -12.31 22.16
N GLN A 210 15.95 -11.21 21.46
CA GLN A 210 16.68 -10.01 21.91
C GLN A 210 15.71 -9.02 22.56
N SER A 211 16.24 -8.20 23.47
CA SER A 211 15.56 -7.03 24.01
C SER A 211 15.85 -5.81 23.16
N PHE A 212 14.93 -4.87 23.16
CA PHE A 212 15.16 -3.59 22.49
C PHE A 212 16.26 -2.82 23.20
N ASP A 213 17.31 -2.52 22.47
CA ASP A 213 18.45 -1.68 22.86
C ASP A 213 18.71 -0.56 21.84
N GLY A 214 17.75 -0.38 20.90
CA GLY A 214 17.85 0.57 19.80
C GLY A 214 17.48 1.98 20.22
N ASP A 215 17.76 2.91 19.31
CA ASP A 215 17.42 4.31 19.41
C ASP A 215 16.91 4.78 18.04
N TYR A 216 15.65 5.20 17.98
CA TYR A 216 15.02 5.76 16.78
C TYR A 216 14.89 7.30 16.88
N SER A 217 15.74 7.97 17.69
CA SER A 217 15.73 9.43 17.78
C SER A 217 16.12 10.13 16.49
N GLY A 218 16.81 9.44 15.58
CA GLY A 218 17.14 9.91 14.22
C GLY A 218 16.04 9.68 13.18
N GLN A 219 15.00 8.91 13.52
CA GLN A 219 13.89 8.61 12.61
C GLN A 219 13.02 9.86 12.43
N SER A 220 12.86 10.32 11.17
CA SER A 220 12.15 11.56 10.82
C SER A 220 10.81 11.34 10.12
N VAL A 221 10.48 10.09 9.79
CA VAL A 221 9.26 9.74 9.04
C VAL A 221 8.08 9.66 9.99
N PRO A 222 6.94 10.30 9.72
CA PRO A 222 5.71 10.18 10.50
C PRO A 222 5.34 8.72 10.78
N THR A 223 5.16 8.36 12.07
CA THR A 223 5.04 6.97 12.50
C THR A 223 3.81 6.71 13.36
N LEU A 224 2.96 5.76 12.91
CA LEU A 224 1.85 5.20 13.67
C LEU A 224 2.22 3.81 14.17
N ILE A 225 2.09 3.59 15.49
CA ILE A 225 2.33 2.30 16.13
C ILE A 225 1.03 1.79 16.74
N PHE A 226 0.64 0.57 16.35
CA PHE A 226 -0.46 -0.15 16.97
C PHE A 226 0.05 -1.25 17.88
N THR A 227 -0.68 -1.48 18.95
CA THR A 227 -0.46 -2.62 19.85
C THR A 227 -1.78 -3.01 20.53
N SER A 228 -1.72 -4.02 21.39
CA SER A 228 -2.84 -4.44 22.22
C SER A 228 -2.37 -4.79 23.62
N SER A 229 -3.10 -4.35 24.65
CA SER A 229 -2.80 -4.66 26.05
C SER A 229 -2.84 -6.16 26.39
N VAL A 230 -3.47 -6.96 25.51
CA VAL A 230 -3.55 -8.42 25.64
C VAL A 230 -2.63 -9.17 24.66
N ASP A 231 -1.72 -8.48 23.98
CA ASP A 231 -0.70 -9.10 23.15
C ASP A 231 0.37 -9.76 24.02
N THR A 232 0.46 -11.09 23.96
CA THR A 232 1.44 -11.89 24.71
C THR A 232 2.66 -12.29 23.89
N VAL A 233 2.65 -12.03 22.57
CA VAL A 233 3.78 -12.32 21.67
C VAL A 233 4.73 -11.13 21.59
N ALA A 234 4.18 -9.92 21.45
CA ALA A 234 4.90 -8.66 21.51
C ALA A 234 4.26 -7.74 22.56
N PRO A 235 4.45 -8.04 23.86
CA PRO A 235 3.83 -7.25 24.93
C PRO A 235 4.19 -5.76 24.79
N PRO A 236 3.23 -4.84 24.93
CA PRO A 236 3.44 -3.41 24.68
C PRO A 236 4.65 -2.83 25.40
N ALA A 237 4.81 -3.17 26.68
CA ALA A 237 5.87 -2.62 27.54
C ALA A 237 7.31 -2.99 27.11
N THR A 238 7.47 -4.09 26.37
CA THR A 238 8.78 -4.58 25.93
C THR A 238 9.04 -4.40 24.44
N HIS A 239 8.03 -3.97 23.68
CA HIS A 239 8.11 -3.78 22.24
C HIS A 239 7.55 -2.42 21.81
N ALA A 240 6.27 -2.31 21.54
CA ALA A 240 5.64 -1.14 20.91
C ALA A 240 5.86 0.16 21.69
N ARG A 241 5.77 0.12 23.04
CA ARG A 241 5.98 1.29 23.90
C ARG A 241 7.42 1.79 23.84
N LEU A 242 8.40 0.90 23.93
CA LEU A 242 9.81 1.25 23.83
C LEU A 242 10.15 1.86 22.45
N LEU A 243 9.59 1.29 21.38
CA LEU A 243 9.74 1.82 20.03
C LEU A 243 9.17 3.24 19.92
N TYR A 244 7.95 3.47 20.41
CA TYR A 244 7.31 4.78 20.39
C TYR A 244 8.09 5.84 21.17
N GLU A 245 8.56 5.49 22.37
CA GLU A 245 9.31 6.38 23.26
C GLU A 245 10.71 6.70 22.70
N SER A 246 11.31 5.81 21.90
CA SER A 246 12.62 6.04 21.29
C SER A 246 12.59 7.00 20.10
N ILE A 247 11.45 7.19 19.44
CA ILE A 247 11.28 8.16 18.35
C ILE A 247 11.26 9.57 18.95
N ALA A 248 12.02 10.49 18.36
CA ALA A 248 12.11 11.88 18.84
C ALA A 248 10.74 12.59 18.84
N ASP A 249 10.53 13.49 19.79
CA ASP A 249 9.26 14.21 19.94
C ASP A 249 8.98 15.24 18.82
N ASN A 250 9.99 15.60 18.04
CA ASN A 250 9.82 16.44 16.84
C ASN A 250 9.41 15.65 15.58
N THR A 251 9.40 14.32 15.64
CA THR A 251 8.86 13.48 14.60
C THR A 251 7.37 13.26 14.86
N PRO A 252 6.48 13.52 13.88
CA PRO A 252 5.07 13.21 14.03
C PRO A 252 4.89 11.72 14.38
N LYS A 253 4.26 11.42 15.51
CA LYS A 253 4.07 10.03 15.95
C LYS A 253 2.74 9.86 16.66
N ALA A 254 2.15 8.67 16.51
CA ALA A 254 0.97 8.24 17.24
C ALA A 254 1.12 6.79 17.71
N TYR A 255 0.58 6.51 18.89
CA TYR A 255 0.54 5.20 19.50
C TYR A 255 -0.91 4.87 19.86
N VAL A 256 -1.41 3.77 19.34
CA VAL A 256 -2.77 3.30 19.58
C VAL A 256 -2.69 1.90 20.20
N GLU A 257 -3.07 1.79 21.47
CA GLU A 257 -3.17 0.52 22.17
C GLU A 257 -4.62 0.11 22.31
N PHE A 258 -4.98 -1.00 21.67
CA PHE A 258 -6.29 -1.61 21.84
C PHE A 258 -6.38 -2.38 23.14
N ASN A 259 -7.54 -2.41 23.78
CA ASN A 259 -7.81 -3.26 24.95
C ASN A 259 -8.28 -4.67 24.59
N THR A 260 -8.44 -4.94 23.30
CA THR A 260 -8.87 -6.22 22.72
C THR A 260 -7.99 -6.60 21.53
N GLY A 261 -8.09 -7.85 21.10
CA GLY A 261 -7.29 -8.35 19.99
C GLY A 261 -5.95 -8.90 20.43
N THR A 262 -5.55 -10.00 19.82
CA THR A 262 -4.25 -10.64 20.06
C THR A 262 -3.20 -10.08 19.11
N HIS A 263 -1.98 -10.62 19.17
CA HIS A 263 -0.91 -10.32 18.23
C HIS A 263 -1.33 -10.41 16.75
N ASN A 264 -2.29 -11.29 16.44
CA ASN A 264 -2.80 -11.48 15.08
C ASN A 264 -3.90 -10.49 14.66
N LEU A 265 -4.15 -9.42 15.44
CA LEU A 265 -5.15 -8.41 15.09
C LEU A 265 -5.01 -7.86 13.66
N PRO A 266 -3.82 -7.62 13.10
CA PRO A 266 -3.67 -7.11 11.73
C PRO A 266 -3.91 -8.14 10.62
N THR A 267 -4.08 -9.40 10.95
CA THR A 267 -4.27 -10.49 9.97
C THR A 267 -5.76 -10.72 9.67
N ASN A 268 -6.04 -11.58 8.69
CA ASN A 268 -7.41 -12.02 8.37
C ASN A 268 -8.17 -12.63 9.57
N ALA A 269 -7.46 -13.02 10.62
CA ALA A 269 -8.04 -13.56 11.86
C ALA A 269 -8.35 -12.49 12.91
N GLY A 270 -8.09 -11.21 12.60
CA GLY A 270 -8.32 -10.09 13.51
C GLY A 270 -9.82 -9.90 13.83
N ASN A 271 -10.09 -9.48 15.05
CA ASN A 271 -11.45 -9.28 15.57
C ASN A 271 -11.89 -7.81 15.63
N ASP A 272 -11.02 -6.87 15.27
CA ASP A 272 -11.31 -5.43 15.22
C ASP A 272 -10.64 -4.72 14.03
N LEU A 273 -10.74 -5.33 12.85
CA LEU A 273 -10.16 -4.82 11.62
C LEU A 273 -10.70 -3.45 11.19
N PRO A 274 -12.00 -3.10 11.39
CA PRO A 274 -12.51 -1.79 11.00
C PRO A 274 -11.79 -0.64 11.71
N ASN A 275 -11.57 -0.72 13.02
CA ASN A 275 -10.90 0.35 13.75
C ASN A 275 -9.41 0.44 13.40
N LEU A 276 -8.74 -0.70 13.22
CA LEU A 276 -7.36 -0.73 12.77
C LEU A 276 -7.20 -0.07 11.39
N ALA A 277 -8.09 -0.38 10.45
CA ALA A 277 -8.11 0.22 9.12
C ALA A 277 -8.44 1.72 9.17
N ARG A 278 -9.39 2.13 10.00
CA ARG A 278 -9.79 3.52 10.16
C ARG A 278 -8.61 4.42 10.59
N PHE A 279 -7.90 4.06 11.65
CA PHE A 279 -6.72 4.80 12.09
C PHE A 279 -5.59 4.76 11.04
N THR A 280 -5.36 3.61 10.41
CA THR A 280 -4.37 3.47 9.35
C THR A 280 -4.70 4.38 8.17
N PHE A 281 -5.95 4.37 7.69
CA PHE A 281 -6.38 5.22 6.59
C PHE A 281 -6.22 6.70 6.93
N ALA A 282 -6.69 7.13 8.11
CA ALA A 282 -6.54 8.50 8.56
C ALA A 282 -5.06 8.93 8.62
N TRP A 283 -4.18 8.07 9.13
CA TRP A 283 -2.73 8.33 9.16
C TRP A 283 -2.13 8.50 7.78
N LEU A 284 -2.49 7.61 6.86
CA LEU A 284 -2.01 7.66 5.48
C LEU A 284 -2.52 8.91 4.75
N LYS A 285 -3.78 9.27 4.91
CA LYS A 285 -4.34 10.51 4.32
C LYS A 285 -3.68 11.76 4.90
N LEU A 286 -3.42 11.78 6.19
CA LEU A 286 -2.74 12.90 6.85
C LEU A 286 -1.32 13.09 6.30
N ASN A 287 -0.55 12.01 6.19
CA ASN A 287 0.89 12.09 5.93
C ASN A 287 1.28 11.88 4.46
N LEU A 288 0.51 11.11 3.67
CA LEU A 288 0.77 10.94 2.24
C LEU A 288 0.11 12.06 1.41
N ASP A 289 -1.12 12.43 1.74
CA ASP A 289 -1.87 13.47 1.01
C ASP A 289 -1.73 14.87 1.63
N GLY A 290 -1.18 14.97 2.85
CA GLY A 290 -1.11 16.23 3.59
C GLY A 290 -2.48 16.76 4.00
N ASN A 291 -3.49 15.89 4.10
CA ASN A 291 -4.85 16.29 4.43
C ASN A 291 -5.03 16.41 5.96
N SER A 292 -4.88 17.62 6.47
CA SER A 292 -4.95 17.93 7.91
C SER A 292 -6.33 17.66 8.55
N ALA A 293 -7.39 17.47 7.77
CA ALA A 293 -8.71 17.11 8.30
C ALA A 293 -8.68 15.78 9.07
N TYR A 294 -7.77 14.88 8.69
CA TYR A 294 -7.61 13.56 9.35
C TYR A 294 -6.84 13.62 10.68
N ALA A 295 -6.20 14.73 11.01
CA ALA A 295 -5.53 14.90 12.32
C ALA A 295 -6.52 14.78 13.49
N THR A 296 -7.80 15.12 13.27
CA THR A 296 -8.85 14.99 14.29
C THR A 296 -9.03 13.55 14.79
N THR A 297 -8.69 12.55 13.98
CA THR A 297 -8.71 11.12 14.40
C THR A 297 -7.74 10.85 15.55
N PHE A 298 -6.71 11.68 15.71
CA PHE A 298 -5.63 11.51 16.69
C PHE A 298 -5.67 12.55 17.82
N ASN A 299 -6.67 13.42 17.92
CA ASN A 299 -6.71 14.47 18.94
C ASN A 299 -7.23 14.01 20.32
N GLY A 300 -7.50 12.72 20.48
CA GLY A 300 -7.96 12.13 21.76
C GLY A 300 -9.47 12.14 21.97
N ASP A 301 -10.24 12.82 21.12
CA ASP A 301 -11.72 12.84 21.18
C ASP A 301 -12.26 11.58 20.48
N LEU A 302 -12.10 10.42 21.11
CA LEU A 302 -12.63 9.16 20.59
C LEU A 302 -14.16 9.12 20.71
N SER A 303 -14.83 8.61 19.68
CA SER A 303 -16.25 8.26 19.80
C SER A 303 -16.46 7.20 20.91
N ALA A 304 -17.65 7.14 21.49
CA ALA A 304 -17.89 6.26 22.65
C ALA A 304 -17.55 4.78 22.37
N ASP A 305 -17.86 4.29 21.17
CA ASP A 305 -17.55 2.92 20.71
C ASP A 305 -16.05 2.68 20.49
N LEU A 306 -15.27 3.71 20.15
CA LEU A 306 -13.81 3.63 20.09
C LEU A 306 -13.16 3.73 21.48
N ALA A 307 -13.70 4.59 22.35
CA ALA A 307 -13.20 4.75 23.71
C ALA A 307 -13.29 3.42 24.51
N ASP A 308 -14.29 2.59 24.21
CA ASP A 308 -14.43 1.26 24.81
C ASP A 308 -13.38 0.24 24.29
N LYS A 309 -12.72 0.52 23.16
CA LYS A 309 -11.80 -0.40 22.50
C LYS A 309 -10.33 0.03 22.56
N VAL A 310 -10.08 1.31 22.73
CA VAL A 310 -8.73 1.87 22.78
C VAL A 310 -8.37 2.13 24.25
N ALA A 311 -7.35 1.41 24.73
CA ALA A 311 -6.83 1.57 26.09
C ALA A 311 -5.96 2.83 26.21
N THR A 312 -5.19 3.16 25.15
CA THR A 312 -4.30 4.31 25.13
C THR A 312 -4.21 4.89 23.71
N LEU A 313 -4.30 6.20 23.63
CA LEU A 313 -4.00 6.98 22.43
C LEU A 313 -3.04 8.09 22.82
N ASP A 314 -1.76 7.94 22.45
CA ASP A 314 -0.73 8.97 22.63
C ASP A 314 -0.34 9.53 21.27
N THR A 315 -0.18 10.84 21.18
CA THR A 315 0.19 11.50 19.92
C THR A 315 0.85 12.84 20.19
N ASN A 316 1.68 13.28 19.27
CA ASN A 316 2.23 14.62 19.19
C ASN A 316 1.84 15.35 17.89
N GLN A 317 0.73 14.93 17.26
CA GLN A 317 0.18 15.51 16.02
C GLN A 317 -0.40 16.91 16.27
#